data_f8b1062901c69a0d627815d6fbc77da4
#
_entry.id   f8b1062901c69a0d627815d6fbc77da4
#
_cell.length_a   1.000
_cell.length_b   1.000
_cell.length_c   1.000
_cell.angle_alpha   90.00
_cell.angle_beta   90.00
_cell.angle_gamma   90.00
#
_symmetry.space_group_name_H-M   'P 1'
#
loop_
_entity.id
_entity.type
_entity.pdbx_description
1 polymer ?
#
loop_
_entity_poly.entity_id
_entity_poly.type
_entity_poly.pdbx_seq_one_letter_code
_entity_poly.pdbx_strand_id
1 'polypeptide(L)'
;GIPSTGSTPGAYRLVRDAFKNGRVDLIFEEAAVNDFYNGRSDKEQIRGMEGIVRHARNINPNIDIILMYFVDPEKMREYNNDKIPKVIQNHERVAAHYNLPSINFALEITERINREEFSWENDFKDLHPSPFGHQLYFRTINRLFEVAWVDKPVAANGQIKAYYQPEKLDEFCYEAGMLLSPDNIEKVNGFKVDPHWQNTVGGGIRPGFVNVPM
;
A
#
# COMPACT_ATOMS: atom_id res chain seq x y z
N GLY A 1 7.29 8.30 9.16
CA GLY A 1 7.22 7.41 8.00
C GLY A 1 8.51 7.38 7.21
N ILE A 2 8.65 6.46 6.29
CA ILE A 2 9.73 6.43 5.30
C ILE A 2 9.10 6.81 3.97
N PRO A 3 9.52 7.91 3.33
CA PRO A 3 8.96 8.32 2.04
C PRO A 3 9.32 7.33 0.93
N SER A 4 8.59 7.38 -0.17
CA SER A 4 8.80 6.56 -1.37
C SER A 4 8.81 5.04 -1.12
N THR A 5 8.00 4.56 -0.20
CA THR A 5 7.88 3.11 0.06
C THR A 5 6.72 2.53 -0.72
N GLY A 6 7.00 1.62 -1.65
CA GLY A 6 6.00 0.84 -2.37
C GLY A 6 5.71 -0.50 -1.70
N SER A 7 5.15 -1.44 -2.47
CA SER A 7 4.68 -2.73 -1.97
C SER A 7 5.78 -3.61 -1.37
N THR A 8 6.98 -3.65 -1.99
CA THR A 8 8.10 -4.45 -1.49
C THR A 8 8.49 -4.06 -0.05
N PRO A 9 8.91 -2.80 0.22
CA PRO A 9 9.19 -2.41 1.60
C PRO A 9 7.95 -2.43 2.48
N GLY A 10 6.75 -2.26 1.93
CA GLY A 10 5.48 -2.44 2.63
C GLY A 10 5.36 -3.84 3.22
N ALA A 11 5.56 -4.87 2.41
CA ALA A 11 5.53 -6.27 2.86
C ALA A 11 6.53 -6.56 3.99
N TYR A 12 7.77 -6.08 3.85
CA TYR A 12 8.83 -6.31 4.85
C TYR A 12 8.59 -5.57 6.19
N ARG A 13 7.86 -4.45 6.16
CA ARG A 13 7.64 -3.58 7.32
C ARG A 13 6.33 -3.86 8.04
N LEU A 14 5.36 -4.48 7.38
CA LEU A 14 3.97 -4.54 7.82
C LEU A 14 3.83 -5.02 9.26
N VAL A 15 4.46 -6.15 9.58
CA VAL A 15 4.37 -6.76 10.91
C VAL A 15 4.91 -5.80 11.98
N ARG A 16 6.10 -5.26 11.74
CA ARG A 16 6.77 -4.37 12.70
C ARG A 16 6.03 -3.04 12.87
N ASP A 17 5.53 -2.46 11.79
CA ASP A 17 5.05 -1.08 11.81
C ASP A 17 3.53 -0.98 12.00
N ALA A 18 2.75 -1.88 11.41
CA ALA A 18 1.30 -1.86 11.53
C ALA A 18 0.78 -2.65 12.74
N PHE A 19 1.36 -3.81 13.04
CA PHE A 19 0.87 -4.69 14.10
C PHE A 19 1.59 -4.56 15.44
N LYS A 20 2.56 -3.67 15.56
CA LYS A 20 3.36 -3.52 16.80
C LYS A 20 2.54 -3.13 18.04
N ASN A 21 1.40 -2.49 17.85
CA ASN A 21 0.53 -2.03 18.94
C ASN A 21 -0.68 -2.96 19.17
N GLY A 22 -0.69 -4.12 18.56
CA GLY A 22 -1.73 -5.12 18.71
C GLY A 22 -2.53 -5.37 17.43
N ARG A 23 -3.75 -5.85 17.61
CA ARG A 23 -4.62 -6.29 16.52
C ARG A 23 -5.03 -5.11 15.62
N VAL A 24 -5.00 -5.36 14.33
CA VAL A 24 -5.54 -4.48 13.28
C VAL A 24 -6.69 -5.22 12.60
N ASP A 25 -7.83 -4.58 12.45
CA ASP A 25 -9.03 -5.18 11.85
C ASP A 25 -9.29 -4.69 10.42
N LEU A 26 -8.71 -3.55 10.02
CA LEU A 26 -8.85 -2.96 8.69
C LEU A 26 -7.53 -2.33 8.24
N ILE A 27 -7.13 -2.63 7.00
CA ILE A 27 -6.00 -1.99 6.32
C ILE A 27 -6.51 -1.34 5.03
N PHE A 28 -6.16 -0.06 4.85
CA PHE A 28 -6.16 0.60 3.55
C PHE A 28 -4.74 0.58 3.00
N GLU A 29 -4.54 -0.06 1.86
CA GLU A 29 -3.21 -0.24 1.26
C GLU A 29 -3.10 0.53 -0.06
N GLU A 30 -2.09 1.39 -0.14
CA GLU A 30 -1.71 2.10 -1.36
C GLU A 30 -0.21 1.95 -1.61
N ALA A 31 0.15 1.33 -2.71
CA ALA A 31 1.54 1.21 -3.15
C ALA A 31 1.72 1.53 -4.64
N ALA A 32 0.62 1.74 -5.39
CA ALA A 32 0.66 1.88 -6.83
C ALA A 32 1.44 3.12 -7.31
N VAL A 33 1.41 4.21 -6.54
CA VAL A 33 2.20 5.40 -6.84
C VAL A 33 3.69 5.08 -6.73
N ASN A 34 4.11 4.55 -5.59
CA ASN A 34 5.53 4.34 -5.34
C ASN A 34 6.10 3.13 -6.11
N ASP A 35 5.35 2.09 -6.35
CA ASP A 35 5.79 0.97 -7.19
C ASP A 35 6.08 1.42 -8.62
N PHE A 36 5.26 2.32 -9.16
CA PHE A 36 5.47 2.91 -10.47
C PHE A 36 6.74 3.78 -10.49
N TYR A 37 6.83 4.80 -9.62
CA TYR A 37 7.95 5.73 -9.62
C TYR A 37 9.29 5.12 -9.20
N ASN A 38 9.27 4.04 -8.42
CA ASN A 38 10.46 3.28 -8.07
C ASN A 38 10.86 2.25 -9.15
N GLY A 39 10.14 2.17 -10.27
CA GLY A 39 10.43 1.26 -11.36
C GLY A 39 10.35 -0.22 -10.97
N ARG A 40 9.46 -0.58 -10.05
CA ARG A 40 9.27 -1.98 -9.66
C ARG A 40 8.75 -2.79 -10.84
N SER A 41 9.37 -3.94 -11.07
CA SER A 41 8.91 -4.86 -12.09
C SER A 41 7.53 -5.43 -11.76
N ASP A 42 6.78 -5.88 -12.77
CA ASP A 42 5.47 -6.54 -12.59
C ASP A 42 5.51 -7.62 -11.52
N LYS A 43 6.59 -8.42 -11.54
CA LYS A 43 6.79 -9.51 -10.58
C LYS A 43 6.99 -8.99 -9.16
N GLU A 44 7.79 -7.94 -8.96
CA GLU A 44 8.00 -7.36 -7.63
C GLU A 44 6.73 -6.73 -7.08
N GLN A 45 5.94 -6.05 -7.92
CA GLN A 45 4.64 -5.48 -7.54
C GLN A 45 3.69 -6.56 -7.04
N ILE A 46 3.56 -7.67 -7.78
CA ILE A 46 2.71 -8.81 -7.38
C ILE A 46 3.23 -9.43 -6.09
N ARG A 47 4.53 -9.73 -6.00
CA ARG A 47 5.15 -10.33 -4.80
C ARG A 47 5.01 -9.46 -3.56
N GLY A 48 5.16 -8.14 -3.74
CA GLY A 48 5.01 -7.16 -2.66
C GLY A 48 3.59 -7.10 -2.14
N MET A 49 2.63 -6.87 -3.03
CA MET A 49 1.21 -6.80 -2.67
C MET A 49 0.70 -8.12 -2.08
N GLU A 50 1.03 -9.24 -2.68
CA GLU A 50 0.70 -10.56 -2.14
C GLU A 50 1.33 -10.77 -0.76
N GLY A 51 2.58 -10.36 -0.59
CA GLY A 51 3.27 -10.41 0.70
C GLY A 51 2.54 -9.62 1.79
N ILE A 52 2.06 -8.41 1.49
CA ILE A 52 1.27 -7.58 2.42
C ILE A 52 -0.02 -8.32 2.83
N VAL A 53 -0.78 -8.81 1.86
CA VAL A 53 -2.05 -9.50 2.11
C VAL A 53 -1.84 -10.75 2.97
N ARG A 54 -0.86 -11.57 2.63
CA ARG A 54 -0.58 -12.82 3.34
C ARG A 54 -0.04 -12.57 4.74
N HIS A 55 0.88 -11.61 4.92
CA HIS A 55 1.32 -11.20 6.25
C HIS A 55 0.15 -10.75 7.14
N ALA A 56 -0.72 -9.87 6.62
CA ALA A 56 -1.86 -9.38 7.37
C ALA A 56 -2.79 -10.52 7.79
N ARG A 57 -3.15 -11.41 6.87
CA ARG A 57 -4.05 -12.55 7.13
C ARG A 57 -3.42 -13.65 8.00
N ASN A 58 -2.11 -13.82 7.94
CA ASN A 58 -1.41 -14.74 8.84
C ASN A 58 -1.47 -14.28 10.30
N ILE A 59 -1.52 -12.96 10.54
CA ILE A 59 -1.63 -12.38 11.89
C ILE A 59 -3.09 -12.31 12.34
N ASN A 60 -3.97 -11.80 11.46
CA ASN A 60 -5.40 -11.72 11.72
C ASN A 60 -6.17 -12.27 10.51
N PRO A 61 -6.63 -13.54 10.57
CA PRO A 61 -7.37 -14.15 9.46
C PRO A 61 -8.69 -13.48 9.10
N ASN A 62 -9.18 -12.59 9.96
CA ASN A 62 -10.44 -11.86 9.78
C ASN A 62 -10.24 -10.40 9.32
N ILE A 63 -8.99 -10.01 9.00
CA ILE A 63 -8.68 -8.63 8.66
C ILE A 63 -9.28 -8.23 7.31
N ASP A 64 -9.96 -7.09 7.28
CA ASP A 64 -10.39 -6.45 6.05
C ASP A 64 -9.22 -5.70 5.41
N ILE A 65 -9.05 -5.86 4.11
CA ILE A 65 -8.00 -5.18 3.34
C ILE A 65 -8.66 -4.53 2.13
N ILE A 66 -8.46 -3.23 1.97
CA ILE A 66 -8.96 -2.43 0.86
C ILE A 66 -7.77 -1.86 0.11
N LEU A 67 -7.65 -2.18 -1.18
CA LEU A 67 -6.62 -1.60 -2.01
C LEU A 67 -7.07 -0.23 -2.52
N MET A 68 -6.14 0.71 -2.61
CA MET A 68 -6.39 2.05 -3.15
C MET A 68 -5.39 2.36 -4.24
N TYR A 69 -5.84 3.10 -5.26
CA TYR A 69 -4.97 3.55 -6.36
C TYR A 69 -5.08 5.05 -6.50
N PHE A 70 -4.14 5.78 -5.89
CA PHE A 70 -4.12 7.23 -5.96
C PHE A 70 -3.74 7.71 -7.35
N VAL A 71 -4.32 8.87 -7.71
CA VAL A 71 -4.10 9.49 -9.00
C VAL A 71 -2.72 10.18 -9.05
N ASP A 72 -2.11 10.11 -10.20
CA ASP A 72 -0.96 10.91 -10.61
C ASP A 72 -1.04 11.21 -12.13
N PRO A 73 -0.23 12.16 -12.65
CA PRO A 73 -0.29 12.56 -14.06
C PRO A 73 -0.07 11.40 -15.04
N GLU A 74 0.77 10.42 -14.69
CA GLU A 74 1.05 9.29 -15.57
C GLU A 74 -0.16 8.35 -15.69
N LYS A 75 -0.81 8.03 -14.57
CA LYS A 75 -2.05 7.25 -14.58
C LYS A 75 -3.17 7.95 -15.33
N MET A 76 -3.31 9.28 -15.15
CA MET A 76 -4.27 10.09 -15.91
C MET A 76 -3.99 9.98 -17.41
N ARG A 77 -2.73 10.11 -17.81
CA ARG A 77 -2.32 9.98 -19.22
C ARG A 77 -2.66 8.60 -19.78
N GLU A 78 -2.42 7.53 -19.03
CA GLU A 78 -2.75 6.18 -19.50
C GLU A 78 -4.26 5.99 -19.66
N TYR A 79 -5.07 6.43 -18.69
CA TYR A 79 -6.55 6.37 -18.81
C TYR A 79 -7.08 7.21 -19.96
N ASN A 80 -6.52 8.40 -20.20
CA ASN A 80 -6.89 9.25 -21.34
C ASN A 80 -6.49 8.65 -22.71
N ASN A 81 -5.69 7.60 -22.72
CA ASN A 81 -5.35 6.82 -23.91
C ASN A 81 -6.03 5.42 -23.89
N ASP A 82 -7.15 5.28 -23.18
CA ASP A 82 -7.92 4.04 -23.06
C ASP A 82 -7.10 2.86 -22.54
N LYS A 83 -6.09 3.13 -21.69
CA LYS A 83 -5.23 2.12 -21.09
C LYS A 83 -5.40 2.09 -19.57
N ILE A 84 -5.50 0.90 -19.02
CA ILE A 84 -5.40 0.73 -17.57
C ILE A 84 -3.91 0.76 -17.19
N PRO A 85 -3.49 1.59 -16.22
CA PRO A 85 -2.10 1.63 -15.75
C PRO A 85 -1.60 0.24 -15.33
N LYS A 86 -0.41 -0.14 -15.82
CA LYS A 86 0.11 -1.48 -15.61
C LYS A 86 0.26 -1.85 -14.13
N VAL A 87 0.67 -0.90 -13.30
CA VAL A 87 0.78 -1.09 -11.86
C VAL A 87 -0.59 -1.39 -11.23
N ILE A 88 -1.65 -0.73 -11.68
CA ILE A 88 -3.02 -1.01 -11.21
C ILE A 88 -3.45 -2.41 -11.66
N GLN A 89 -3.19 -2.81 -12.91
CA GLN A 89 -3.48 -4.17 -13.37
C GLN A 89 -2.81 -5.24 -12.51
N ASN A 90 -1.55 -5.03 -12.12
CA ASN A 90 -0.81 -5.97 -11.29
C ASN A 90 -1.38 -6.07 -9.87
N HIS A 91 -1.73 -4.94 -9.26
CA HIS A 91 -2.36 -4.91 -7.94
C HIS A 91 -3.77 -5.51 -7.96
N GLU A 92 -4.55 -5.24 -9.02
CA GLU A 92 -5.88 -5.84 -9.23
C GLU A 92 -5.82 -7.36 -9.40
N ARG A 93 -4.74 -7.91 -9.96
CA ARG A 93 -4.56 -9.37 -9.99
C ARG A 93 -4.49 -9.95 -8.57
N VAL A 94 -3.82 -9.25 -7.66
CA VAL A 94 -3.78 -9.66 -6.25
C VAL A 94 -5.15 -9.45 -5.59
N ALA A 95 -5.80 -8.30 -5.83
CA ALA A 95 -7.14 -8.02 -5.33
C ALA A 95 -8.14 -9.13 -5.72
N ALA A 96 -8.20 -9.44 -7.01
CA ALA A 96 -9.09 -10.48 -7.54
C ALA A 96 -8.79 -11.87 -6.95
N HIS A 97 -7.50 -12.23 -6.84
CA HIS A 97 -7.09 -13.53 -6.33
C HIS A 97 -7.47 -13.75 -4.86
N TYR A 98 -7.34 -12.70 -4.05
CA TYR A 98 -7.65 -12.73 -2.62
C TYR A 98 -9.06 -12.22 -2.29
N ASN A 99 -9.88 -11.90 -3.30
CA ASN A 99 -11.21 -11.34 -3.17
C ASN A 99 -11.23 -10.09 -2.28
N LEU A 100 -10.36 -9.13 -2.60
CA LEU A 100 -10.24 -7.86 -1.89
C LEU A 100 -11.01 -6.77 -2.64
N PRO A 101 -11.71 -5.88 -1.93
CA PRO A 101 -12.23 -4.67 -2.53
C PRO A 101 -11.09 -3.70 -2.88
N SER A 102 -11.30 -2.90 -3.92
CA SER A 102 -10.40 -1.82 -4.31
C SER A 102 -11.14 -0.52 -4.59
N ILE A 103 -10.45 0.60 -4.44
CA ILE A 103 -10.93 1.94 -4.79
C ILE A 103 -9.98 2.52 -5.82
N ASN A 104 -10.49 2.73 -7.03
CA ASN A 104 -9.71 3.28 -8.13
C ASN A 104 -9.90 4.80 -8.22
N PHE A 105 -9.25 5.55 -7.31
CA PHE A 105 -9.25 7.00 -7.35
C PHE A 105 -8.61 7.58 -8.61
N ALA A 106 -7.61 6.87 -9.17
CA ALA A 106 -6.95 7.32 -10.38
C ALA A 106 -7.92 7.42 -11.55
N LEU A 107 -8.80 6.44 -11.72
CA LEU A 107 -9.84 6.48 -12.75
C LEU A 107 -10.89 7.54 -12.41
N GLU A 108 -11.45 7.51 -11.19
CA GLU A 108 -12.50 8.45 -10.77
C GLU A 108 -12.08 9.91 -10.98
N ILE A 109 -10.88 10.28 -10.49
CA ILE A 109 -10.40 11.66 -10.59
C ILE A 109 -10.13 12.04 -12.06
N THR A 110 -9.54 11.14 -12.85
CA THR A 110 -9.32 11.38 -14.28
C THR A 110 -10.62 11.66 -15.01
N GLU A 111 -11.64 10.83 -14.82
CA GLU A 111 -12.95 11.00 -15.45
C GLU A 111 -13.64 12.31 -15.04
N ARG A 112 -13.50 12.72 -13.78
CA ARG A 112 -14.10 13.95 -13.27
C ARG A 112 -13.40 15.20 -13.79
N ILE A 113 -12.07 15.15 -13.93
CA ILE A 113 -11.30 16.22 -14.60
C ILE A 113 -11.72 16.30 -16.06
N ASN A 114 -11.87 15.20 -16.76
CA ASN A 114 -12.31 15.16 -18.16
C ASN A 114 -13.74 15.69 -18.36
N ARG A 115 -14.57 15.64 -17.32
CA ARG A 115 -15.91 16.26 -17.29
C ARG A 115 -15.90 17.72 -16.83
N GLU A 116 -14.71 18.32 -16.68
CA GLU A 116 -14.54 19.71 -16.25
C GLU A 116 -15.17 20.02 -14.86
N GLU A 117 -15.33 19.00 -13.98
CA GLU A 117 -15.83 19.23 -12.63
C GLU A 117 -14.85 20.02 -11.76
N PHE A 118 -13.57 19.89 -12.01
CA PHE A 118 -12.44 20.60 -11.41
C PHE A 118 -11.18 20.36 -12.25
N SER A 119 -10.08 21.07 -11.92
CA SER A 119 -8.82 20.95 -12.66
C SER A 119 -7.71 20.34 -11.80
N TRP A 120 -6.75 19.71 -12.48
CA TRP A 120 -5.55 19.23 -11.81
C TRP A 120 -4.72 20.39 -11.24
N GLU A 121 -4.48 21.42 -12.04
CA GLU A 121 -3.55 22.52 -11.72
C GLU A 121 -4.08 23.44 -10.62
N ASN A 122 -5.37 23.77 -10.65
CA ASN A 122 -5.94 24.78 -9.75
C ASN A 122 -6.50 24.17 -8.46
N ASP A 123 -7.11 22.98 -8.57
CA ASP A 123 -7.87 22.40 -7.48
C ASP A 123 -7.14 21.24 -6.82
N PHE A 124 -6.72 20.23 -7.59
CA PHE A 124 -6.05 19.04 -7.07
C PHE A 124 -4.57 19.29 -6.76
N LYS A 125 -3.85 19.91 -7.66
CA LYS A 125 -2.49 20.47 -7.60
C LYS A 125 -1.33 19.49 -7.71
N ASP A 126 -1.35 18.37 -7.01
CA ASP A 126 -0.20 17.46 -6.89
C ASP A 126 -0.67 16.02 -6.63
N LEU A 127 0.21 15.05 -6.80
CA LEU A 127 0.01 13.67 -6.34
C LEU A 127 -0.11 13.57 -4.78
N HIS A 128 0.37 14.60 -4.07
CA HIS A 128 0.03 14.87 -2.66
C HIS A 128 -1.05 15.95 -2.66
N PRO A 129 -2.34 15.57 -2.74
CA PRO A 129 -3.38 16.48 -3.16
C PRO A 129 -3.61 17.63 -2.19
N SER A 130 -4.18 18.71 -2.70
CA SER A 130 -4.69 19.82 -1.91
C SER A 130 -5.77 19.35 -0.91
N PRO A 131 -6.19 20.20 0.05
CA PRO A 131 -7.34 19.90 0.90
C PRO A 131 -8.61 19.54 0.10
N PHE A 132 -8.80 20.09 -1.09
CA PHE A 132 -9.89 19.73 -1.98
C PHE A 132 -9.77 18.28 -2.46
N GLY A 133 -8.60 17.85 -2.95
CA GLY A 133 -8.37 16.47 -3.37
C GLY A 133 -8.52 15.47 -2.23
N HIS A 134 -8.06 15.81 -1.03
CA HIS A 134 -8.30 14.98 0.16
C HIS A 134 -9.79 14.83 0.47
N GLN A 135 -10.60 15.87 0.28
CA GLN A 135 -12.06 15.79 0.46
C GLN A 135 -12.72 14.86 -0.58
N LEU A 136 -12.22 14.81 -1.80
CA LEU A 136 -12.71 13.87 -2.80
C LEU A 136 -12.41 12.43 -2.38
N TYR A 137 -11.18 12.12 -2.01
CA TYR A 137 -10.83 10.79 -1.51
C TYR A 137 -11.66 10.38 -0.29
N PHE A 138 -11.83 11.29 0.66
CA PHE A 138 -12.66 11.05 1.83
C PHE A 138 -14.11 10.69 1.46
N ARG A 139 -14.72 11.41 0.52
CA ARG A 139 -16.11 11.14 0.09
C ARG A 139 -16.27 9.74 -0.49
N THR A 140 -15.33 9.31 -1.31
CA THR A 140 -15.36 7.98 -1.92
C THR A 140 -15.15 6.89 -0.88
N ILE A 141 -14.21 7.06 0.07
CA ILE A 141 -14.05 6.15 1.20
C ILE A 141 -15.32 6.10 2.06
N ASN A 142 -15.91 7.26 2.37
CA ASN A 142 -17.15 7.31 3.14
C ASN A 142 -18.28 6.57 2.41
N ARG A 143 -18.39 6.76 1.09
CA ARG A 143 -19.38 6.03 0.28
C ARG A 143 -19.16 4.52 0.32
N LEU A 144 -17.91 4.05 0.31
CA LEU A 144 -17.62 2.64 0.49
C LEU A 144 -18.21 2.13 1.82
N PHE A 145 -17.96 2.84 2.91
CA PHE A 145 -18.49 2.45 4.23
C PHE A 145 -20.01 2.48 4.29
N GLU A 146 -20.64 3.51 3.73
CA GLU A 146 -22.09 3.57 3.62
C GLU A 146 -22.66 2.35 2.90
N VAL A 147 -22.06 1.94 1.80
CA VAL A 147 -22.52 0.76 1.03
C VAL A 147 -22.18 -0.55 1.73
N ALA A 148 -20.99 -0.65 2.34
CA ALA A 148 -20.53 -1.88 2.96
C ALA A 148 -21.30 -2.23 4.24
N TRP A 149 -21.77 -1.22 4.97
CA TRP A 149 -22.41 -1.42 6.28
C TRP A 149 -23.94 -1.25 6.27
N VAL A 150 -24.53 -0.87 5.15
CA VAL A 150 -26.00 -0.82 5.05
C VAL A 150 -26.55 -2.24 5.09
N ASP A 151 -27.40 -2.48 6.07
CA ASP A 151 -28.31 -3.65 6.19
C ASP A 151 -27.67 -5.05 6.12
N LYS A 152 -26.42 -5.19 6.51
CA LYS A 152 -25.88 -6.54 6.72
C LYS A 152 -26.25 -6.99 8.14
N PRO A 153 -27.08 -8.03 8.30
CA PRO A 153 -27.34 -8.59 9.62
C PRO A 153 -26.00 -9.08 10.18
N VAL A 154 -25.66 -8.59 11.36
CA VAL A 154 -24.60 -9.23 12.17
C VAL A 154 -24.97 -10.71 12.24
N ALA A 155 -24.06 -11.60 11.85
CA ALA A 155 -24.32 -13.04 11.93
C ALA A 155 -24.92 -13.36 13.29
N ALA A 156 -26.04 -14.08 13.34
CA ALA A 156 -26.84 -14.30 14.53
C ALA A 156 -26.05 -14.85 15.75
N ASN A 157 -24.87 -15.39 15.51
CA ASN A 157 -23.93 -15.90 16.52
C ASN A 157 -22.69 -15.01 16.74
N GLY A 158 -22.60 -13.83 16.10
CA GLY A 158 -21.47 -12.90 16.27
C GLY A 158 -20.11 -13.45 15.80
N GLN A 159 -20.05 -14.61 15.16
CA GLN A 159 -18.79 -15.18 14.69
C GLN A 159 -18.38 -14.56 13.34
N ILE A 160 -17.25 -13.88 13.33
CA ILE A 160 -16.57 -13.43 12.10
C ILE A 160 -15.81 -14.62 11.52
N LYS A 161 -16.14 -14.97 10.28
CA LYS A 161 -15.46 -16.07 9.59
C LYS A 161 -14.14 -15.59 9.00
N ALA A 162 -13.09 -16.38 9.23
CA ALA A 162 -11.79 -16.13 8.61
C ALA A 162 -11.88 -16.12 7.07
N TYR A 163 -11.13 -15.21 6.46
CA TYR A 163 -11.02 -15.18 5.01
C TYR A 163 -10.27 -16.42 4.49
N TYR A 164 -10.77 -16.95 3.39
CA TYR A 164 -10.04 -18.01 2.69
C TYR A 164 -8.72 -17.45 2.14
N GLN A 165 -7.64 -18.18 2.37
CA GLN A 165 -6.33 -17.85 1.84
C GLN A 165 -5.98 -18.85 0.74
N PRO A 166 -6.05 -18.42 -0.54
CA PRO A 166 -5.76 -19.29 -1.68
C PRO A 166 -4.27 -19.64 -1.77
N GLU A 167 -3.93 -20.54 -2.70
CA GLU A 167 -2.55 -20.77 -3.09
C GLU A 167 -1.89 -19.46 -3.56
N LYS A 168 -0.58 -19.38 -3.48
CA LYS A 168 0.16 -18.19 -3.86
C LYS A 168 0.05 -17.90 -5.35
N LEU A 169 -0.03 -16.63 -5.72
CA LEU A 169 0.14 -16.18 -7.10
C LEU A 169 1.59 -16.31 -7.58
N ASP A 170 2.54 -16.06 -6.67
CA ASP A 170 3.97 -16.25 -6.91
C ASP A 170 4.58 -16.99 -5.71
N GLU A 171 5.22 -18.11 -5.98
CA GLU A 171 5.89 -18.95 -4.97
C GLU A 171 6.85 -18.16 -4.08
N PHE A 172 7.48 -17.12 -4.64
CA PHE A 172 8.43 -16.25 -3.94
C PHE A 172 7.80 -14.94 -3.47
N CYS A 173 6.49 -14.91 -3.22
CA CYS A 173 5.86 -13.73 -2.62
C CYS A 173 6.50 -13.39 -1.27
N TYR A 174 6.46 -12.11 -0.88
CA TYR A 174 7.21 -11.62 0.29
C TYR A 174 6.49 -11.86 1.62
N GLU A 175 5.72 -12.94 1.76
CA GLU A 175 4.99 -13.28 2.99
C GLU A 175 5.88 -13.63 4.18
N ALA A 176 7.15 -14.01 3.96
CA ALA A 176 8.13 -14.28 5.00
C ALA A 176 9.16 -13.15 5.15
N GLY A 177 8.98 -12.05 4.38
CA GLY A 177 9.90 -10.92 4.41
C GLY A 177 9.83 -10.16 5.74
N MET A 178 10.98 -9.78 6.30
CA MET A 178 11.04 -8.96 7.50
C MET A 178 12.21 -7.98 7.44
N LEU A 179 12.06 -6.84 8.11
CA LEU A 179 13.17 -5.95 8.37
C LEU A 179 13.85 -6.33 9.69
N LEU A 180 15.13 -6.61 9.60
CA LEU A 180 15.94 -6.80 10.80
C LEU A 180 16.36 -5.44 11.37
N SER A 181 16.25 -5.29 12.70
CA SER A 181 16.89 -4.18 13.39
C SER A 181 18.40 -4.37 13.37
N PRO A 182 19.19 -3.27 13.23
CA PRO A 182 20.64 -3.34 13.41
C PRO A 182 21.07 -4.02 14.72
N ASP A 183 20.26 -3.89 15.77
CA ASP A 183 20.53 -4.50 17.09
C ASP A 183 20.43 -6.04 17.08
N ASN A 184 19.78 -6.62 16.06
CA ASN A 184 19.60 -8.07 15.91
C ASN A 184 20.68 -8.71 15.02
N ILE A 185 21.72 -7.96 14.66
CA ILE A 185 22.79 -8.44 13.78
C ILE A 185 24.04 -8.71 14.62
N GLU A 186 24.39 -9.98 14.77
CA GLU A 186 25.50 -10.41 15.62
C GLU A 186 26.89 -10.03 15.07
N LYS A 187 27.01 -9.91 13.74
CA LYS A 187 28.31 -9.65 13.11
C LYS A 187 28.20 -8.77 11.88
N VAL A 188 28.92 -7.66 11.90
CA VAL A 188 28.99 -6.69 10.80
C VAL A 188 30.44 -6.45 10.41
N ASN A 189 30.82 -6.84 9.18
CA ASN A 189 32.17 -6.60 8.66
C ASN A 189 32.18 -5.35 7.76
N GLY A 190 33.08 -4.40 8.02
CA GLY A 190 33.22 -3.18 7.22
C GLY A 190 32.15 -2.10 7.50
N PHE A 191 31.29 -2.33 8.48
CA PHE A 191 30.28 -1.38 8.90
C PHE A 191 30.21 -1.28 10.42
N LYS A 192 29.70 -0.15 10.90
CA LYS A 192 29.28 0.01 12.31
C LYS A 192 27.83 0.47 12.36
N VAL A 193 27.14 0.14 13.43
CA VAL A 193 25.81 0.67 13.70
C VAL A 193 25.95 2.12 14.18
N ASP A 194 25.26 3.03 13.54
CA ASP A 194 25.07 4.39 14.00
C ASP A 194 23.61 4.55 14.49
N PRO A 195 23.37 4.70 15.78
CA PRO A 195 22.03 4.85 16.33
C PRO A 195 21.36 6.16 15.94
N HIS A 196 22.13 7.14 15.51
CA HIS A 196 21.67 8.48 15.15
C HIS A 196 21.78 8.77 13.65
N TRP A 197 21.91 7.72 12.83
CA TRP A 197 22.01 7.90 11.39
C TRP A 197 20.81 8.69 10.84
N GLN A 198 21.11 9.70 10.05
CA GLN A 198 20.12 10.55 9.41
C GLN A 198 20.28 10.52 7.90
N ASN A 199 19.19 10.26 7.20
CA ASN A 199 19.17 10.32 5.75
C ASN A 199 19.25 11.78 5.29
N THR A 200 20.06 12.04 4.26
CA THR A 200 20.20 13.36 3.63
C THR A 200 18.97 13.79 2.83
N VAL A 201 18.07 12.88 2.50
CA VAL A 201 16.91 13.11 1.61
C VAL A 201 15.57 13.23 2.38
N GLY A 202 15.62 13.38 3.69
CA GLY A 202 14.43 13.45 4.55
C GLY A 202 14.15 12.14 5.29
N GLY A 203 13.41 12.23 6.34
CA GLY A 203 13.15 11.14 7.28
C GLY A 203 13.84 11.37 8.63
N GLY A 204 13.23 10.91 9.70
CA GLY A 204 13.74 11.09 11.07
C GLY A 204 15.04 10.33 11.32
N ILE A 205 15.68 10.63 12.44
CA ILE A 205 16.83 9.91 12.98
C ILE A 205 16.40 8.45 13.25
N ARG A 206 17.25 7.50 12.83
CA ARG A 206 17.02 6.06 13.03
C ARG A 206 18.36 5.33 13.03
N PRO A 207 18.45 4.16 13.68
CA PRO A 207 19.64 3.32 13.57
C PRO A 207 19.89 2.91 12.13
N GLY A 208 21.14 2.95 11.72
CA GLY A 208 21.57 2.58 10.39
C GLY A 208 22.99 2.01 10.41
N PHE A 209 23.41 1.46 9.27
CA PHE A 209 24.79 1.03 9.07
C PHE A 209 25.60 2.11 8.37
N VAL A 210 26.75 2.45 8.90
CA VAL A 210 27.71 3.36 8.27
C VAL A 210 29.00 2.59 7.97
N ASN A 211 29.60 2.93 6.84
CA ASN A 211 30.87 2.32 6.43
C ASN A 211 31.97 2.68 7.42
N VAL A 212 32.81 1.73 7.74
CA VAL A 212 34.02 1.97 8.53
C VAL A 212 35.17 1.97 7.53
N PRO A 213 35.88 3.10 7.34
CA PRO A 213 37.09 3.13 6.49
C PRO A 213 38.09 2.08 6.98
N MET A 214 38.57 1.27 6.06
CA MET A 214 39.68 0.35 6.30
C MET A 214 40.96 1.13 6.50
#